data_605ab8328445bc3c4a0ba7be852e010b
#
_entry.id   605ab8328445bc3c4a0ba7be852e010b
#
_cell.length_a   1.000
_cell.length_b   1.000
_cell.length_c   1.000
_cell.angle_alpha   90.00
_cell.angle_beta   90.00
_cell.angle_gamma   90.00
#
_symmetry.space_group_name_H-M   'P 1'
#
loop_
_entity.id
_entity.type
_entity.pdbx_description
1 polymer ?
#
loop_
_entity_poly.entity_id
_entity_poly.type
_entity_poly.pdbx_seq_one_letter_code
_entity_poly.pdbx_strand_id
1 'polypeptide(L)'
;MLKPLNKNFAPKSVMPEKVIQFGEGNFLRAFVDWIIWNMDQKTNFNGSVVVVQPIDKGMVEWLNGQDCLYHVNLQGRENGKPVNSLERIDVISRALNPYSQNDAFMEGEKQSVEMSKDFADFKRYLMQQ
;
A
#
# COMPACT_ATOMS: atom_id res chain seq x y z
N MET A 1 -15.85 6.36 -23.08
CA MET A 1 -15.62 5.16 -22.25
C MET A 1 -14.51 5.41 -21.25
N LEU A 2 -14.75 5.08 -20.01
CA LEU A 2 -13.72 5.18 -18.97
C LEU A 2 -12.66 4.12 -19.21
N LYS A 3 -11.37 4.51 -19.06
CA LYS A 3 -10.26 3.58 -19.20
C LYS A 3 -9.96 2.93 -17.84
N PRO A 4 -9.54 1.66 -17.81
CA PRO A 4 -9.15 1.04 -16.55
C PRO A 4 -7.91 1.73 -15.96
N LEU A 5 -7.90 1.89 -14.66
CA LEU A 5 -6.74 2.46 -13.95
C LEU A 5 -5.65 1.41 -13.86
N ASN A 6 -4.54 1.63 -14.55
CA ASN A 6 -3.37 0.77 -14.48
C ASN A 6 -2.12 1.55 -14.93
N LYS A 7 -0.95 0.92 -14.79
CA LYS A 7 0.33 1.58 -15.11
C LYS A 7 0.49 1.96 -16.58
N ASN A 8 -0.25 1.32 -17.48
CA ASN A 8 -0.22 1.65 -18.91
C ASN A 8 -0.97 2.95 -19.19
N PHE A 9 -1.96 3.25 -18.40
CA PHE A 9 -2.75 4.47 -18.50
C PHE A 9 -2.19 5.59 -17.62
N ALA A 10 -1.73 5.26 -16.42
CA ALA A 10 -1.25 6.22 -15.44
C ALA A 10 0.14 5.81 -14.96
N PRO A 11 1.16 6.69 -15.08
CA PRO A 11 2.51 6.37 -14.61
C PRO A 11 2.52 5.99 -13.14
N LYS A 12 3.36 5.02 -12.79
CA LYS A 12 3.55 4.58 -11.42
C LYS A 12 5.00 4.78 -11.01
N SER A 13 5.21 5.45 -9.89
CA SER A 13 6.54 5.65 -9.32
C SER A 13 7.12 4.33 -8.86
N VAL A 14 8.43 4.15 -9.07
CA VAL A 14 9.16 2.98 -8.59
C VAL A 14 10.08 3.44 -7.47
N MET A 15 9.80 2.94 -6.25
CA MET A 15 10.55 3.30 -5.05
C MET A 15 10.87 2.05 -4.24
N PRO A 16 11.94 2.05 -3.44
CA PRO A 16 12.27 0.91 -2.59
C PRO A 16 11.12 0.57 -1.64
N GLU A 17 10.91 -0.72 -1.44
CA GLU A 17 9.89 -1.20 -0.50
C GLU A 17 10.42 -1.06 0.92
N LYS A 18 9.84 -0.14 1.69
CA LYS A 18 10.29 0.19 3.05
C LYS A 18 9.25 -0.12 4.12
N VAL A 19 8.01 -0.36 3.74
CA VAL A 19 6.91 -0.60 4.67
C VAL A 19 6.21 -1.89 4.28
N ILE A 20 5.94 -2.74 5.26
CA ILE A 20 5.03 -3.86 5.08
C ILE A 20 3.77 -3.56 5.90
N GLN A 21 2.62 -3.72 5.26
CA GLN A 21 1.33 -3.37 5.84
C GLN A 21 0.42 -4.58 5.85
N PHE A 22 -0.02 -4.98 7.03
CA PHE A 22 -0.98 -6.08 7.19
C PHE A 22 -2.38 -5.51 7.21
N GLY A 23 -2.99 -5.47 6.05
CA GLY A 23 -4.32 -4.93 5.82
C GLY A 23 -4.39 -4.10 4.56
N GLU A 24 -5.53 -4.14 3.89
CA GLU A 24 -5.73 -3.43 2.62
C GLU A 24 -7.08 -2.72 2.58
N GLY A 25 -7.70 -2.50 3.73
CA GLY A 25 -9.00 -1.85 3.83
C GLY A 25 -8.98 -0.37 3.47
N ASN A 26 -10.16 0.20 3.35
CA ASN A 26 -10.32 1.61 2.97
C ASN A 26 -9.60 2.57 3.92
N PHE A 27 -9.64 2.28 5.21
CA PHE A 27 -8.99 3.16 6.19
C PHE A 27 -7.48 3.21 5.98
N LEU A 28 -6.84 2.04 5.83
CA LEU A 28 -5.39 2.01 5.63
C LEU A 28 -4.99 2.67 4.31
N ARG A 29 -5.71 2.37 3.23
CA ARG A 29 -5.40 2.95 1.91
C ARG A 29 -5.64 4.45 1.85
N ALA A 30 -6.74 4.92 2.46
CA ALA A 30 -7.11 6.33 2.38
C ALA A 30 -6.44 7.20 3.44
N PHE A 31 -5.90 6.61 4.50
CA PHE A 31 -5.29 7.36 5.59
C PHE A 31 -3.78 7.06 5.69
N VAL A 32 -3.39 5.83 6.04
CA VAL A 32 -1.98 5.51 6.27
C VAL A 32 -1.17 5.57 4.98
N ASP A 33 -1.64 4.93 3.92
CA ASP A 33 -0.93 4.92 2.64
C ASP A 33 -0.93 6.30 1.99
N TRP A 34 -1.99 7.07 2.18
CA TRP A 34 -2.03 8.47 1.75
C TRP A 34 -0.98 9.31 2.47
N ILE A 35 -0.78 9.10 3.79
CA ILE A 35 0.27 9.79 4.55
C ILE A 35 1.65 9.43 3.99
N ILE A 36 1.91 8.15 3.74
CA ILE A 36 3.19 7.70 3.19
C ILE A 36 3.41 8.30 1.81
N TRP A 37 2.38 8.32 0.97
CA TRP A 37 2.43 8.95 -0.34
C TRP A 37 2.80 10.43 -0.23
N ASN A 38 2.20 11.15 0.71
CA ASN A 38 2.55 12.55 0.98
C ASN A 38 3.99 12.70 1.48
N MET A 39 4.47 11.78 2.31
CA MET A 39 5.87 11.79 2.75
C MET A 39 6.81 11.67 1.56
N ASP A 40 6.51 10.81 0.59
CA ASP A 40 7.31 10.67 -0.61
C ASP A 40 7.30 11.94 -1.46
N GLN A 41 6.20 12.68 -1.45
CA GLN A 41 6.10 13.95 -2.20
C GLN A 41 6.84 15.10 -1.53
N LYS A 42 6.93 15.11 -0.20
CA LYS A 42 7.36 16.26 0.59
C LYS A 42 8.67 16.05 1.33
N THR A 43 9.16 14.84 1.43
CA THR A 43 10.39 14.49 2.15
C THR A 43 11.26 13.54 1.33
N ASN A 44 12.41 13.17 1.86
CA ASN A 44 13.32 12.21 1.24
C ASN A 44 13.04 10.77 1.69
N PHE A 45 11.83 10.47 2.15
CA PHE A 45 11.48 9.12 2.60
C PHE A 45 11.70 8.08 1.50
N ASN A 46 11.24 8.36 0.29
CA ASN A 46 11.46 7.55 -0.91
C ASN A 46 11.19 6.07 -0.65
N GLY A 47 9.98 5.75 -0.21
CA GLY A 47 9.60 4.39 0.14
C GLY A 47 8.23 4.01 -0.39
N SER A 48 8.07 2.72 -0.67
CA SER A 48 6.79 2.13 -1.06
C SER A 48 6.33 1.12 -0.04
N VAL A 49 5.08 0.67 -0.19
CA VAL A 49 4.39 -0.20 0.76
C VAL A 49 4.12 -1.55 0.09
N VAL A 50 4.45 -2.63 0.77
CA VAL A 50 3.99 -3.97 0.43
C VAL A 50 2.77 -4.25 1.32
N VAL A 51 1.64 -4.54 0.69
CA VAL A 51 0.39 -4.81 1.40
C VAL A 51 0.17 -6.31 1.48
N VAL A 52 -0.19 -6.80 2.66
CA VAL A 52 -0.47 -8.21 2.91
C VAL A 52 -1.92 -8.35 3.35
N GLN A 53 -2.68 -9.19 2.66
CA GLN A 53 -4.07 -9.46 3.00
C GLN A 53 -4.15 -10.35 4.24
N PRO A 54 -4.80 -9.89 5.32
CA PRO A 54 -4.78 -10.63 6.58
C PRO A 54 -5.84 -11.74 6.68
N ILE A 55 -6.78 -11.77 5.73
CA ILE A 55 -7.86 -12.77 5.71
C ILE A 55 -7.98 -13.36 4.31
N ASP A 56 -8.60 -14.52 4.20
CA ASP A 56 -8.72 -15.25 2.93
C ASP A 56 -9.43 -14.45 1.84
N LYS A 57 -10.48 -13.72 2.21
CA LYS A 57 -11.23 -12.88 1.26
C LYS A 57 -10.94 -11.41 1.53
N GLY A 58 -10.34 -10.75 0.56
CA GLY A 58 -9.99 -9.34 0.65
C GLY A 58 -9.85 -8.71 -0.72
N MET A 59 -9.05 -7.66 -0.81
CA MET A 59 -8.99 -6.80 -1.99
C MET A 59 -7.70 -6.92 -2.80
N VAL A 60 -6.82 -7.88 -2.48
CA VAL A 60 -5.51 -8.00 -3.15
C VAL A 60 -5.66 -8.22 -4.65
N GLU A 61 -6.58 -9.10 -5.06
CA GLU A 61 -6.79 -9.36 -6.49
C GLU A 61 -7.26 -8.10 -7.22
N TRP A 62 -8.16 -7.34 -6.60
CA TRP A 62 -8.64 -6.08 -7.16
C TRP A 62 -7.50 -5.06 -7.26
N LEU A 63 -6.70 -4.91 -6.20
CA LEU A 63 -5.56 -4.00 -6.20
C LEU A 63 -4.54 -4.37 -7.27
N ASN A 64 -4.16 -5.64 -7.36
CA ASN A 64 -3.20 -6.09 -8.37
C ASN A 64 -3.76 -5.95 -9.78
N GLY A 65 -5.06 -6.09 -9.96
CA GLY A 65 -5.71 -5.92 -11.25
C GLY A 65 -5.59 -4.50 -11.81
N GLN A 66 -5.33 -3.52 -10.95
CA GLN A 66 -5.09 -2.14 -11.38
C GLN A 66 -3.69 -1.64 -10.98
N ASP A 67 -2.72 -2.56 -10.90
CA ASP A 67 -1.31 -2.29 -10.57
C ASP A 67 -1.14 -1.54 -9.26
N CYS A 68 -2.02 -1.79 -8.28
CA CYS A 68 -2.05 -1.16 -6.96
C CYS A 68 -2.22 0.36 -7.00
N LEU A 69 -2.78 0.87 -8.09
CA LEU A 69 -3.13 2.28 -8.23
C LEU A 69 -4.57 2.49 -7.76
N TYR A 70 -4.82 3.59 -7.09
CA TYR A 70 -6.19 3.93 -6.68
C TYR A 70 -6.28 5.43 -6.42
N HIS A 71 -7.51 5.92 -6.31
CA HIS A 71 -7.77 7.32 -6.03
C HIS A 71 -8.29 7.50 -4.62
N VAL A 72 -7.85 8.58 -3.98
CA VAL A 72 -8.41 9.05 -2.72
C VAL A 72 -9.12 10.37 -2.98
N ASN A 73 -10.38 10.43 -2.60
CA ASN A 73 -11.17 11.65 -2.73
C ASN A 73 -11.13 12.41 -1.40
N LEU A 74 -10.41 13.52 -1.39
CA LEU A 74 -10.28 14.38 -0.21
C LEU A 74 -11.42 15.39 -0.21
N GLN A 75 -12.27 15.30 0.80
CA GLN A 75 -13.38 16.22 0.98
C GLN A 75 -13.28 16.88 2.35
N GLY A 76 -13.43 18.19 2.40
CA GLY A 76 -13.35 18.91 3.64
C GLY A 76 -13.46 20.40 3.43
N ARG A 77 -12.95 21.17 4.38
CA ARG A 77 -12.92 22.61 4.32
C ARG A 77 -11.51 23.11 4.58
N GLU A 78 -11.12 24.10 3.81
CA GLU A 78 -9.85 24.79 3.98
C GLU A 78 -10.14 26.29 3.95
N ASN A 79 -9.75 27.00 5.01
CA ASN A 79 -10.02 28.43 5.16
C ASN A 79 -11.52 28.78 5.05
N GLY A 80 -12.39 27.89 5.58
CA GLY A 80 -13.83 28.07 5.53
C GLY A 80 -14.51 27.71 4.22
N LYS A 81 -13.73 27.30 3.21
CA LYS A 81 -14.27 26.95 1.89
C LYS A 81 -14.25 25.44 1.69
N PRO A 82 -15.28 24.86 1.03
CA PRO A 82 -15.27 23.43 0.73
C PRO A 82 -14.14 23.09 -0.24
N VAL A 83 -13.46 21.98 0.06
CA VAL A 83 -12.41 21.43 -0.79
C VAL A 83 -12.82 20.03 -1.21
N ASN A 84 -12.67 19.73 -2.50
CA ASN A 84 -12.89 18.41 -3.06
C ASN A 84 -11.75 18.13 -4.05
N SER A 85 -10.86 17.23 -3.67
CA SER A 85 -9.65 16.92 -4.44
C SER A 85 -9.53 15.42 -4.64
N LEU A 86 -9.23 15.01 -5.86
CA LEU A 86 -9.00 13.60 -6.21
C LEU A 86 -7.52 13.38 -6.41
N GLU A 87 -6.91 12.54 -5.58
CA GLU A 87 -5.50 12.22 -5.66
C GLU A 87 -5.28 10.76 -6.05
N ARG A 88 -4.40 10.52 -7.03
CA ARG A 88 -4.03 9.17 -7.44
C ARG A 88 -2.83 8.70 -6.62
N ILE A 89 -3.04 7.62 -5.88
CA ILE A 89 -2.04 7.06 -4.96
C ILE A 89 -1.32 5.90 -5.67
N ASP A 90 0.00 5.99 -5.71
CA ASP A 90 0.86 4.99 -6.36
C ASP A 90 1.91 4.41 -5.41
N VAL A 91 1.70 4.53 -4.10
CA VAL A 91 2.70 4.17 -3.10
C VAL A 91 2.76 2.67 -2.81
N ILE A 92 1.72 1.90 -3.15
CA ILE A 92 1.70 0.46 -2.95
C ILE A 92 2.43 -0.20 -4.12
N SER A 93 3.54 -0.89 -3.83
CA SER A 93 4.34 -1.56 -4.86
C SER A 93 3.68 -2.86 -5.33
N ARG A 94 3.19 -3.64 -4.38
CA ARG A 94 2.53 -4.92 -4.64
C ARG A 94 1.63 -5.29 -3.47
N ALA A 95 0.64 -6.12 -3.75
CA ALA A 95 -0.28 -6.64 -2.76
C ALA A 95 -0.21 -8.17 -2.77
N LEU A 96 -0.11 -8.77 -1.59
CA LEU A 96 0.10 -10.20 -1.41
C LEU A 96 -1.06 -10.83 -0.67
N ASN A 97 -1.50 -11.98 -1.16
CA ASN A 97 -2.48 -12.82 -0.48
C ASN A 97 -1.78 -14.09 -0.01
N PRO A 98 -1.42 -14.22 1.29
CA PRO A 98 -0.68 -15.38 1.78
C PRO A 98 -1.48 -16.69 1.69
N TYR A 99 -2.79 -16.61 1.53
CA TYR A 99 -3.63 -17.80 1.39
C TYR A 99 -3.53 -18.43 -0.01
N SER A 100 -3.04 -17.68 -0.99
CA SER A 100 -2.85 -18.18 -2.36
C SER A 100 -1.45 -17.91 -2.91
N GLN A 101 -0.65 -17.05 -2.24
CA GLN A 101 0.67 -16.61 -2.70
C GLN A 101 1.69 -16.73 -1.58
N ASN A 102 1.74 -17.90 -0.94
CA ASN A 102 2.55 -18.09 0.27
C ASN A 102 4.05 -17.81 0.03
N ASP A 103 4.60 -18.22 -1.11
CA ASP A 103 6.02 -18.00 -1.40
C ASP A 103 6.35 -16.51 -1.50
N ALA A 104 5.49 -15.74 -2.16
CA ALA A 104 5.67 -14.30 -2.27
C ALA A 104 5.55 -13.61 -0.91
N PHE A 105 4.64 -14.09 -0.05
CA PHE A 105 4.50 -13.59 1.30
C PHE A 105 5.78 -13.82 2.11
N MET A 106 6.35 -15.02 2.06
CA MET A 106 7.58 -15.36 2.78
C MET A 106 8.77 -14.53 2.28
N GLU A 107 8.84 -14.25 1.01
CA GLU A 107 9.88 -13.38 0.45
C GLU A 107 9.74 -11.94 0.96
N GLY A 108 8.53 -11.42 1.00
CA GLY A 108 8.26 -10.08 1.54
C GLY A 108 8.64 -9.98 3.01
N GLU A 109 8.37 -11.02 3.80
CA GLU A 109 8.80 -11.07 5.19
C GLU A 109 10.33 -11.07 5.34
N LYS A 110 11.04 -11.80 4.49
CA LYS A 110 12.51 -11.82 4.52
C LYS A 110 13.08 -10.43 4.28
N GLN A 111 12.58 -9.73 3.29
CA GLN A 111 13.01 -8.36 3.00
C GLN A 111 12.77 -7.43 4.19
N SER A 112 11.63 -7.57 4.85
CA SER A 112 11.28 -6.75 6.00
C SER A 112 12.19 -7.04 7.20
N VAL A 113 12.54 -8.30 7.42
CA VAL A 113 13.45 -8.69 8.51
C VAL A 113 14.85 -8.12 8.27
N GLU A 114 15.32 -8.09 7.03
CA GLU A 114 16.60 -7.48 6.70
C GLU A 114 16.62 -5.97 6.96
N MET A 115 15.45 -5.33 6.94
CA MET A 115 15.31 -3.89 7.15
C MET A 115 15.22 -3.50 8.62
N SER A 116 14.78 -4.40 9.51
CA SER A 116 14.55 -4.08 10.93
C SER A 116 14.60 -5.30 11.81
N LYS A 117 15.44 -5.25 12.86
CA LYS A 117 15.50 -6.30 13.88
C LYS A 117 14.22 -6.37 14.71
N ASP A 118 13.62 -5.21 14.97
CA ASP A 118 12.36 -5.14 15.71
C ASP A 118 11.24 -5.86 14.97
N PHE A 119 11.28 -5.78 13.66
CA PHE A 119 10.32 -6.49 12.84
C PHE A 119 10.50 -8.01 12.91
N ALA A 120 11.71 -8.50 13.12
CA ALA A 120 11.96 -9.93 13.29
C ALA A 120 11.22 -10.49 14.52
N ASP A 121 11.17 -9.74 15.61
CA ASP A 121 10.42 -10.13 16.80
C ASP A 121 8.92 -10.12 16.54
N PHE A 122 8.42 -9.11 15.84
CA PHE A 122 7.03 -9.02 15.46
C PHE A 122 6.63 -10.18 14.55
N LYS A 123 7.45 -10.50 13.56
CA LYS A 123 7.25 -11.63 12.68
C LYS A 123 7.16 -12.94 13.47
N ARG A 124 8.06 -13.15 14.41
CA ARG A 124 8.08 -14.34 15.25
C ARG A 124 6.79 -14.47 16.05
N TYR A 125 6.32 -13.37 16.59
CA TYR A 125 5.02 -13.31 17.26
C TYR A 125 3.88 -13.75 16.34
N LEU A 126 3.83 -13.22 15.13
CA LEU A 126 2.79 -13.57 14.16
C LEU A 126 2.84 -15.06 13.79
N MET A 127 4.03 -15.63 13.64
CA MET A 127 4.21 -17.03 13.25
C MET A 127 3.76 -18.00 14.35
N GLN A 128 3.65 -17.56 15.58
CA GLN A 128 3.20 -18.35 16.71
C GLN A 128 1.69 -18.31 16.92
N GLN A 129 0.99 -17.46 16.19
CA GLN A 129 -0.47 -17.38 16.25
C GLN A 129 -1.09 -18.39 15.26
#